data_b36d98f0ebb0d98dbc4d170a10060670
#
_entry.id   b36d98f0ebb0d98dbc4d170a10060670
#
_cell.length_a   1.000
_cell.length_b   1.000
_cell.length_c   1.000
_cell.angle_alpha   90.00
_cell.angle_beta   90.00
_cell.angle_gamma   90.00
#
_symmetry.space_group_name_H-M   'P 1'
#
loop_
_entity.id
_entity.type
_entity.pdbx_description
1 polymer ?
#
loop_
_entity_poly.entity_id
_entity_poly.type
_entity_poly.pdbx_seq_one_letter_code
_entity_poly.pdbx_strand_id
1 'polypeptide(L)'
;MVVIGITTWPSNAKLMRAQALSIRERTYVNSAKALGENNRQILFKYIIPNGIFPVIANTTVGMSNAILTEAGLSFLGLGDPNIISWGQMIYQGKPYITTAWWISTFAGIGIVVTVTTFYLLGDGLNHILNPKNISSGGR
;
A
#
# COMPACT_ATOMS: atom_id res chain seq x y z
N MET A 1 -6.47 9.28 10.47
CA MET A 1 -6.52 8.03 9.67
C MET A 1 -7.63 8.01 8.62
N VAL A 2 -8.89 8.32 8.95
CA VAL A 2 -10.01 8.34 7.98
C VAL A 2 -9.74 9.29 6.80
N VAL A 3 -9.24 10.49 7.07
CA VAL A 3 -8.91 11.49 6.03
C VAL A 3 -7.87 10.97 5.05
N ILE A 4 -6.81 10.31 5.55
CA ILE A 4 -5.78 9.69 4.68
C ILE A 4 -6.41 8.61 3.78
N GLY A 5 -7.30 7.78 4.32
CA GLY A 5 -8.04 6.78 3.55
C GLY A 5 -8.90 7.39 2.44
N ILE A 6 -9.65 8.45 2.75
CA ILE A 6 -10.50 9.16 1.77
C ILE A 6 -9.67 9.85 0.68
N THR A 7 -8.49 10.37 1.00
CA THR A 7 -7.64 11.05 0.00
C THR A 7 -6.84 10.09 -0.87
N THR A 8 -6.55 8.88 -0.40
CA THR A 8 -5.74 7.90 -1.15
C THR A 8 -6.54 6.92 -2.00
N TRP A 9 -7.84 6.70 -1.70
CA TRP A 9 -8.67 5.75 -2.45
C TRP A 9 -8.79 6.07 -3.95
N PRO A 10 -8.81 7.36 -4.43
CA PRO A 10 -8.94 7.62 -5.86
C PRO A 10 -7.74 7.15 -6.67
N SER A 11 -6.54 7.13 -6.09
CA SER A 11 -5.34 6.60 -6.77
C SER A 11 -5.42 5.09 -6.95
N ASN A 12 -5.88 4.35 -5.95
CA ASN A 12 -6.12 2.91 -6.04
C ASN A 12 -7.23 2.58 -7.05
N ALA A 13 -8.29 3.38 -7.11
CA ALA A 13 -9.36 3.23 -8.10
C ALA A 13 -8.86 3.45 -9.52
N LYS A 14 -8.02 4.46 -9.75
CA LYS A 14 -7.37 4.70 -11.06
C LYS A 14 -6.45 3.55 -11.45
N LEU A 15 -5.67 3.02 -10.51
CA LEU A 15 -4.81 1.87 -10.73
C LEU A 15 -5.62 0.64 -11.13
N MET A 16 -6.69 0.32 -10.39
CA MET A 16 -7.58 -0.81 -10.73
C MET A 16 -8.21 -0.63 -12.10
N ARG A 17 -8.64 0.58 -12.47
CA ARG A 17 -9.18 0.88 -13.80
C ARG A 17 -8.14 0.64 -14.89
N ALA A 18 -6.89 1.10 -14.69
CA ALA A 18 -5.81 0.90 -15.65
C ALA A 18 -5.50 -0.60 -15.84
N GLN A 19 -5.45 -1.37 -14.75
CA GLN A 19 -5.26 -2.82 -14.81
C GLN A 19 -6.42 -3.52 -15.52
N ALA A 20 -7.66 -3.14 -15.24
CA ALA A 20 -8.84 -3.70 -15.89
C ALA A 20 -8.84 -3.45 -17.40
N LEU A 21 -8.46 -2.26 -17.86
CA LEU A 21 -8.33 -1.94 -19.28
C LEU A 21 -7.23 -2.77 -19.94
N SER A 22 -6.05 -2.87 -19.32
CA SER A 22 -4.94 -3.67 -19.84
C SER A 22 -5.29 -5.16 -19.93
N ILE A 23 -6.00 -5.72 -18.95
CA ILE A 23 -6.42 -7.12 -18.94
C ILE A 23 -7.50 -7.37 -19.99
N ARG A 24 -8.41 -6.41 -20.21
CA ARG A 24 -9.50 -6.52 -21.19
C ARG A 24 -8.99 -6.72 -22.62
N GLU A 25 -7.80 -6.21 -22.94
CA GLU A 25 -7.19 -6.31 -24.28
C GLU A 25 -6.39 -7.61 -24.47
N ARG A 26 -6.24 -8.42 -23.45
CA ARG A 26 -5.48 -9.69 -23.55
C ARG A 26 -6.22 -10.72 -24.39
N THR A 27 -5.45 -11.54 -25.11
CA THR A 27 -5.96 -12.55 -26.07
C THR A 27 -6.97 -13.51 -25.43
N TYR A 28 -6.72 -13.98 -24.22
CA TYR A 28 -7.63 -14.91 -23.54
C TYR A 28 -9.00 -14.29 -23.21
N VAL A 29 -9.05 -12.97 -22.94
CA VAL A 29 -10.31 -12.25 -22.71
C VAL A 29 -11.06 -12.07 -24.04
N ASN A 30 -10.34 -11.80 -25.12
CA ASN A 30 -10.94 -11.70 -26.46
C ASN A 30 -11.48 -13.05 -26.93
N SER A 31 -10.79 -14.15 -26.63
CA SER A 31 -11.28 -15.50 -26.90
C SER A 31 -12.56 -15.82 -26.11
N ALA A 32 -12.62 -15.44 -24.84
CA ALA A 32 -13.84 -15.62 -24.02
C ALA A 32 -15.03 -14.82 -24.58
N LYS A 33 -14.80 -13.62 -25.09
CA LYS A 33 -15.83 -12.81 -25.77
C LYS A 33 -16.31 -13.49 -27.05
N ALA A 34 -15.41 -14.05 -27.85
CA ALA A 34 -15.75 -14.77 -29.10
C ALA A 34 -16.58 -16.03 -28.83
N LEU A 35 -16.40 -16.66 -27.66
CA LEU A 35 -17.20 -17.79 -27.20
C LEU A 35 -18.57 -17.38 -26.62
N GLY A 36 -18.90 -16.07 -26.60
CA GLY A 36 -20.20 -15.57 -26.17
C GLY A 36 -20.33 -15.38 -24.64
N GLU A 37 -19.22 -15.39 -23.85
CA GLU A 37 -19.30 -15.12 -22.42
C GLU A 37 -19.83 -13.70 -22.15
N ASN A 38 -20.72 -13.59 -21.15
CA ASN A 38 -21.33 -12.33 -20.78
C ASN A 38 -20.27 -11.38 -20.11
N ASN A 39 -20.41 -10.07 -20.30
CA ASN A 39 -19.52 -9.06 -19.74
C ASN A 39 -19.32 -9.19 -18.21
N ARG A 40 -20.37 -9.61 -17.49
CA ARG A 40 -20.27 -9.86 -16.05
C ARG A 40 -19.37 -11.06 -15.72
N GLN A 41 -19.49 -12.15 -16.50
CA GLN A 41 -18.64 -13.33 -16.34
C GLN A 41 -17.19 -12.98 -16.63
N ILE A 42 -16.94 -12.24 -17.70
CA ILE A 42 -15.59 -11.75 -18.05
C ILE A 42 -15.00 -10.90 -16.91
N LEU A 43 -15.80 -9.99 -16.33
CA LEU A 43 -15.35 -9.12 -15.24
C LEU A 43 -14.94 -9.94 -14.00
N PHE A 44 -15.82 -10.81 -13.53
CA PHE A 44 -15.59 -11.53 -12.26
C PHE A 44 -14.65 -12.72 -12.40
N LYS A 45 -14.59 -13.38 -13.56
CA LYS A 45 -13.79 -14.59 -13.78
C LYS A 45 -12.37 -14.30 -14.26
N TYR A 46 -12.18 -13.22 -15.03
CA TYR A 46 -10.89 -12.90 -15.66
C TYR A 46 -10.30 -11.58 -15.23
N ILE A 47 -11.08 -10.49 -15.17
CA ILE A 47 -10.54 -9.15 -14.94
C ILE A 47 -10.22 -8.92 -13.45
N ILE A 48 -11.19 -9.13 -12.58
CA ILE A 48 -10.99 -8.88 -11.13
C ILE A 48 -9.90 -9.76 -10.55
N PRO A 49 -9.89 -11.10 -10.72
CA PRO A 49 -8.87 -11.94 -10.12
C PRO A 49 -7.45 -11.58 -10.55
N ASN A 50 -7.27 -11.23 -11.84
CA ASN A 50 -5.96 -10.88 -12.37
C ASN A 50 -5.55 -9.42 -12.13
N GLY A 51 -6.51 -8.52 -11.95
CA GLY A 51 -6.27 -7.09 -11.72
C GLY A 51 -6.12 -6.68 -10.27
N ILE A 52 -6.59 -7.50 -9.31
CA ILE A 52 -6.61 -7.16 -7.89
C ILE A 52 -5.20 -7.21 -7.25
N PHE A 53 -4.34 -8.11 -7.71
CA PHE A 53 -3.03 -8.34 -7.12
C PHE A 53 -2.11 -7.10 -7.12
N PRO A 54 -1.92 -6.39 -8.27
CA PRO A 54 -1.14 -5.16 -8.26
C PRO A 54 -1.74 -4.06 -7.37
N VAL A 55 -3.07 -4.05 -7.20
CA VAL A 55 -3.75 -3.10 -6.32
C VAL A 55 -3.47 -3.42 -4.85
N ILE A 56 -3.50 -4.70 -4.46
CA ILE A 56 -3.17 -5.14 -3.10
C ILE A 56 -1.71 -4.76 -2.78
N ALA A 57 -0.77 -5.07 -3.68
CA ALA A 57 0.65 -4.73 -3.49
C ALA A 57 0.85 -3.20 -3.33
N ASN A 58 0.23 -2.39 -4.19
CA ASN A 58 0.29 -0.94 -4.10
C ASN A 58 -0.35 -0.39 -2.81
N THR A 59 -1.45 -0.99 -2.37
CA THR A 59 -2.12 -0.60 -1.11
C THR A 59 -1.23 -0.89 0.10
N THR A 60 -0.50 -2.01 0.11
CA THR A 60 0.42 -2.36 1.19
C THR A 60 1.57 -1.36 1.29
N VAL A 61 2.14 -0.94 0.16
CA VAL A 61 3.14 0.16 0.12
C VAL A 61 2.51 1.48 0.56
N GLY A 62 1.26 1.74 0.17
CA GLY A 62 0.49 2.90 0.60
C GLY A 62 0.29 2.98 2.12
N MET A 63 0.17 1.83 2.81
CA MET A 63 0.11 1.76 4.28
C MET A 63 1.39 2.29 4.92
N SER A 64 2.57 1.98 4.40
CA SER A 64 3.84 2.52 4.87
C SER A 64 3.87 4.04 4.80
N ASN A 65 3.41 4.62 3.68
CA ASN A 65 3.33 6.07 3.51
C ASN A 65 2.31 6.71 4.45
N ALA A 66 1.18 6.04 4.72
CA ALA A 66 0.17 6.53 5.66
C ALA A 66 0.71 6.58 7.10
N ILE A 67 1.47 5.55 7.51
CA ILE A 67 2.12 5.50 8.82
C ILE A 67 3.15 6.64 8.96
N LEU A 68 3.99 6.86 7.95
CA LEU A 68 4.97 7.96 7.95
C LEU A 68 4.30 9.33 7.98
N THR A 69 3.21 9.51 7.25
CA THR A 69 2.46 10.77 7.22
C THR A 69 1.83 11.04 8.59
N GLU A 70 1.21 10.03 9.20
CA GLU A 70 0.65 10.15 10.56
C GLU A 70 1.73 10.48 11.58
N ALA A 71 2.84 9.72 11.57
CA ALA A 71 3.95 9.95 12.49
C ALA A 71 4.56 11.35 12.33
N GLY A 72 4.70 11.83 11.10
CA GLY A 72 5.17 13.18 10.81
C GLY A 72 4.23 14.28 11.32
N LEU A 73 2.92 14.13 11.09
CA LEU A 73 1.92 15.08 11.60
C LEU A 73 1.87 15.08 13.12
N SER A 74 1.89 13.92 13.75
CA SER A 74 1.91 13.78 15.20
C SER A 74 3.19 14.35 15.82
N PHE A 75 4.35 14.17 15.17
CA PHE A 75 5.63 14.78 15.58
C PHE A 75 5.61 16.31 15.54
N LEU A 76 4.85 16.91 14.60
CA LEU A 76 4.63 18.35 14.52
C LEU A 76 3.59 18.88 15.54
N GLY A 77 2.97 17.99 16.33
CA GLY A 77 1.94 18.33 17.29
C GLY A 77 0.54 18.49 16.70
N LEU A 78 0.33 18.04 15.45
CA LEU A 78 -0.95 18.07 14.75
C LEU A 78 -1.75 16.77 14.93
N GLY A 79 -1.22 15.80 15.69
CA GLY A 79 -1.91 14.56 16.05
C GLY A 79 -2.94 14.77 17.16
N ASP A 80 -3.86 13.81 17.29
CA ASP A 80 -4.81 13.79 18.41
C ASP A 80 -4.09 13.38 19.71
N PRO A 81 -4.09 14.23 20.76
CA PRO A 81 -3.41 13.91 22.03
C PRO A 81 -3.97 12.69 22.77
N ASN A 82 -5.23 12.32 22.46
CA ASN A 82 -5.90 11.18 23.10
C ASN A 82 -5.60 9.84 22.43
N ILE A 83 -4.96 9.86 21.26
CA ILE A 83 -4.61 8.64 20.51
C ILE A 83 -3.13 8.35 20.69
N ILE A 84 -2.82 7.20 21.27
CA ILE A 84 -1.44 6.74 21.42
C ILE A 84 -0.92 6.30 20.06
N SER A 85 0.10 7.00 19.55
CA SER A 85 0.83 6.64 18.33
C SER A 85 2.33 6.81 18.53
N TRP A 86 3.12 6.17 17.68
CA TRP A 86 4.59 6.32 17.71
C TRP A 86 5.02 7.77 17.52
N GLY A 87 4.34 8.49 16.61
CA GLY A 87 4.60 9.91 16.37
C GLY A 87 4.30 10.77 17.59
N GLN A 88 3.19 10.50 18.29
CA GLN A 88 2.81 11.18 19.52
C GLN A 88 3.81 10.91 20.66
N MET A 89 4.34 9.68 20.76
CA MET A 89 5.39 9.36 21.73
C MET A 89 6.67 10.16 21.49
N ILE A 90 7.08 10.32 20.22
CA ILE A 90 8.24 11.15 19.89
C ILE A 90 7.97 12.62 20.23
N TYR A 91 6.77 13.13 19.92
CA TYR A 91 6.39 14.51 20.26
C TYR A 91 6.46 14.77 21.76
N GLN A 92 5.88 13.88 22.58
CA GLN A 92 5.92 13.98 24.04
C GLN A 92 7.32 13.78 24.62
N GLY A 93 8.19 13.03 23.97
CA GLY A 93 9.58 12.80 24.36
C GLY A 93 10.51 13.99 24.09
N LYS A 94 10.12 14.95 23.22
CA LYS A 94 10.95 16.11 22.86
C LYS A 94 11.51 16.90 24.05
N PRO A 95 10.70 17.29 25.08
CA PRO A 95 11.20 18.04 26.22
C PRO A 95 12.23 17.27 27.07
N TYR A 96 12.20 15.95 26.97
CA TYR A 96 13.00 15.03 27.79
C TYR A 96 14.19 14.41 27.04
N ILE A 97 14.53 14.92 25.86
CA ILE A 97 15.53 14.29 24.97
C ILE A 97 16.92 14.21 25.61
N THR A 98 17.26 15.11 26.53
CA THR A 98 18.51 15.11 27.27
C THR A 98 18.50 14.21 28.48
N THR A 99 17.32 13.93 29.07
CA THR A 99 17.15 13.17 30.30
C THR A 99 16.64 11.77 30.07
N ALA A 100 15.73 11.60 29.06
CA ALA A 100 15.04 10.35 28.73
C ALA A 100 15.00 10.12 27.22
N TRP A 101 16.15 10.20 26.56
CA TRP A 101 16.31 10.05 25.11
C TRP A 101 15.74 8.74 24.55
N TRP A 102 15.66 7.70 25.36
CA TRP A 102 15.15 6.39 24.95
C TRP A 102 13.69 6.42 24.54
N ILE A 103 12.84 7.32 25.07
CA ILE A 103 11.42 7.42 24.71
C ILE A 103 11.29 7.70 23.20
N SER A 104 11.96 8.73 22.71
CA SER A 104 11.93 9.08 21.29
C SER A 104 12.65 8.06 20.42
N THR A 105 13.74 7.48 20.90
CA THR A 105 14.54 6.51 20.14
C THR A 105 13.77 5.21 19.91
N PHE A 106 13.17 4.63 20.94
CA PHE A 106 12.39 3.39 20.79
C PHE A 106 11.13 3.59 19.94
N ALA A 107 10.45 4.74 20.07
CA ALA A 107 9.33 5.08 19.22
C ALA A 107 9.77 5.23 17.74
N GLY A 108 10.91 5.87 17.49
CA GLY A 108 11.50 5.98 16.15
C GLY A 108 11.86 4.62 15.54
N ILE A 109 12.48 3.73 16.32
CA ILE A 109 12.76 2.35 15.89
C ILE A 109 11.45 1.62 15.57
N GLY A 110 10.41 1.77 16.39
CA GLY A 110 9.09 1.19 16.15
C GLY A 110 8.50 1.62 14.79
N ILE A 111 8.60 2.90 14.44
CA ILE A 111 8.17 3.41 13.12
C ILE A 111 8.98 2.75 12.01
N VAL A 112 10.31 2.75 12.10
CA VAL A 112 11.19 2.18 11.07
C VAL A 112 10.88 0.71 10.83
N VAL A 113 10.78 -0.10 11.89
CA VAL A 113 10.47 -1.53 11.79
C VAL A 113 9.09 -1.74 11.14
N THR A 114 8.08 -1.01 11.59
CA THR A 114 6.71 -1.16 11.07
C THR A 114 6.64 -0.77 9.59
N VAL A 115 7.20 0.37 9.21
CA VAL A 115 7.22 0.88 7.83
C VAL A 115 7.97 -0.08 6.91
N THR A 116 9.16 -0.55 7.35
CA THR A 116 9.98 -1.48 6.56
C THR A 116 9.25 -2.80 6.37
N THR A 117 8.57 -3.31 7.40
CA THR A 117 7.80 -4.56 7.29
C THR A 117 6.69 -4.45 6.26
N PHE A 118 5.89 -3.40 6.30
CA PHE A 118 4.83 -3.20 5.31
C PHE A 118 5.38 -2.97 3.90
N TYR A 119 6.49 -2.25 3.78
CA TYR A 119 7.15 -2.03 2.49
C TYR A 119 7.64 -3.34 1.88
N LEU A 120 8.35 -4.18 2.66
CA LEU A 120 8.86 -5.47 2.20
C LEU A 120 7.73 -6.45 1.87
N LEU A 121 6.64 -6.44 2.64
CA LEU A 121 5.45 -7.24 2.31
C LEU A 121 4.83 -6.81 0.97
N GLY A 122 4.69 -5.50 0.73
CA GLY A 122 4.15 -4.98 -0.52
C GLY A 122 5.04 -5.29 -1.72
N ASP A 123 6.35 -5.15 -1.56
CA ASP A 123 7.33 -5.46 -2.59
C ASP A 123 7.39 -6.96 -2.87
N GLY A 124 7.42 -7.81 -1.85
CA GLY A 124 7.37 -9.26 -1.97
C GLY A 124 6.10 -9.75 -2.69
N LEU A 125 4.94 -9.18 -2.35
CA LEU A 125 3.69 -9.46 -3.06
C LEU A 125 3.77 -9.06 -4.54
N ASN A 126 4.35 -7.90 -4.83
CA ASN A 126 4.50 -7.42 -6.19
C ASN A 126 5.43 -8.33 -7.01
N HIS A 127 6.52 -8.81 -6.42
CA HIS A 127 7.44 -9.75 -7.07
C HIS A 127 6.79 -11.10 -7.38
N ILE A 128 6.08 -11.69 -6.44
CA ILE A 128 5.42 -12.99 -6.60
C ILE A 128 4.29 -12.92 -7.64
N LEU A 129 3.56 -11.80 -7.66
CA LEU A 129 2.35 -11.65 -8.47
C LEU A 129 2.59 -11.03 -9.85
N ASN A 130 3.82 -10.54 -10.14
CA ASN A 130 4.19 -10.00 -11.44
C ASN A 130 5.25 -10.87 -12.15
N PRO A 131 4.85 -11.94 -12.85
CA PRO A 131 5.78 -12.90 -13.44
C PRO A 131 6.62 -12.36 -14.61
N LYS A 132 6.46 -11.09 -14.99
CA LYS A 132 7.21 -10.49 -16.11
C LYS A 132 8.70 -10.29 -15.83
N ASN A 133 9.15 -10.31 -14.58
CA ASN A 133 10.56 -10.11 -14.23
C ASN A 133 11.40 -11.39 -14.23
N ILE A 134 10.81 -12.57 -14.45
CA ILE A 134 11.53 -13.85 -14.44
C ILE A 134 12.21 -14.14 -15.78
N SER A 135 11.84 -13.44 -16.86
CA SER A 135 12.36 -13.73 -18.21
C SER A 135 13.55 -12.86 -18.64
N SER A 136 14.03 -11.91 -17.85
CA SER A 136 15.18 -11.06 -18.21
C SER A 136 16.49 -11.39 -17.49
N GLY A 137 16.53 -12.46 -16.69
CA GLY A 137 17.69 -12.91 -15.94
C GLY A 137 18.50 -14.04 -16.59
N GLY A 138 18.23 -14.37 -17.85
CA GLY A 138 18.92 -15.45 -18.56
C GLY A 138 19.47 -15.00 -19.93
N ARG A 139 20.55 -14.24 -19.92
CA ARG A 139 21.54 -14.17 -21.00
C ARG A 139 22.88 -13.71 -20.43
#